data_91ab6fdde2150b80a6e66de4d3462abd
#
_entry.id   91ab6fdde2150b80a6e66de4d3462abd
#
_cell.length_a   1.000
_cell.length_b   1.000
_cell.length_c   1.000
_cell.angle_alpha   90.00
_cell.angle_beta   90.00
_cell.angle_gamma   90.00
#
_symmetry.space_group_name_H-M   'P 1'
#
loop_
_entity.id
_entity.type
_entity.pdbx_description
1 polymer ?
#
loop_
_entity_poly.entity_id
_entity_poly.type
_entity_poly.pdbx_seq_one_letter_code
_entity_poly.pdbx_strand_id
1 'polypeptide(L)'
;PLDLGNIGNLVVVGGLSFLLGVIISPLSRIIYYPLFLRKQTMEKRVLEKIKITYPQVQVDFTAEQWPIIFAHIRRENLEIANNIDKSRAFNVMLRNISLGLLLLIITQIASLFQDRNLLLHSIIAVASFILLITTTSQGLRFHELFYLNIFEFAISTQLPLTIPSPKII
;
A
#
# COMPACT_ATOMS: atom_id res chain seq x y z
N PRO A 1 0.33 -40.09 -8.20
CA PRO A 1 -1.00 -39.85 -7.69
C PRO A 1 -1.01 -38.60 -6.84
N LEU A 2 -1.83 -37.60 -7.27
CA LEU A 2 -2.08 -36.40 -6.48
C LEU A 2 -2.84 -36.85 -5.21
N ASP A 3 -2.21 -36.63 -4.05
CA ASP A 3 -2.81 -36.95 -2.77
C ASP A 3 -3.93 -35.95 -2.48
N LEU A 4 -5.18 -36.38 -2.60
CA LEU A 4 -6.37 -35.57 -2.39
C LEU A 4 -6.42 -34.92 -0.99
N GLY A 5 -5.76 -35.51 0.01
CA GLY A 5 -5.58 -34.93 1.35
C GLY A 5 -4.76 -33.64 1.33
N ASN A 6 -3.73 -33.56 0.50
CA ASN A 6 -2.92 -32.37 0.34
C ASN A 6 -3.66 -31.23 -0.39
N ILE A 7 -4.54 -31.57 -1.34
CA ILE A 7 -5.35 -30.55 -2.05
C ILE A 7 -6.39 -29.95 -1.10
N GLY A 8 -7.06 -30.76 -0.28
CA GLY A 8 -7.99 -30.26 0.74
C GLY A 8 -7.33 -29.30 1.72
N ASN A 9 -6.14 -29.65 2.22
CA ASN A 9 -5.36 -28.79 3.10
C ASN A 9 -4.96 -27.46 2.41
N LEU A 10 -4.56 -27.50 1.14
CA LEU A 10 -4.22 -26.30 0.35
C LEU A 10 -5.43 -25.38 0.18
N VAL A 11 -6.61 -25.91 -0.08
CA VAL A 11 -7.85 -25.12 -0.20
C VAL A 11 -8.22 -24.49 1.13
N VAL A 12 -8.12 -25.23 2.24
CA VAL A 12 -8.39 -24.71 3.59
C VAL A 12 -7.40 -23.61 3.96
N VAL A 13 -6.09 -23.84 3.75
CA VAL A 13 -5.05 -22.83 4.03
C VAL A 13 -5.23 -21.61 3.15
N GLY A 14 -5.53 -21.78 1.86
CA GLY A 14 -5.79 -20.68 0.94
C GLY A 14 -7.03 -19.87 1.34
N GLY A 15 -8.13 -20.54 1.70
CA GLY A 15 -9.34 -19.89 2.18
C GLY A 15 -9.14 -19.12 3.48
N LEU A 16 -8.45 -19.70 4.45
CA LEU A 16 -8.10 -19.02 5.71
C LEU A 16 -7.18 -17.83 5.46
N SER A 17 -6.19 -17.97 4.59
CA SER A 17 -5.27 -16.88 4.22
C SER A 17 -6.01 -15.73 3.55
N PHE A 18 -6.99 -16.02 2.68
CA PHE A 18 -7.84 -15.02 2.06
C PHE A 18 -8.70 -14.28 3.09
N LEU A 19 -9.40 -15.01 3.97
CA LEU A 19 -10.21 -14.42 5.04
C LEU A 19 -9.37 -13.55 5.98
N LEU A 20 -8.20 -14.03 6.39
CA LEU A 20 -7.25 -13.24 7.16
C LEU A 20 -6.82 -11.98 6.42
N GLY A 21 -6.56 -12.07 5.10
CA GLY A 21 -6.22 -10.91 4.27
C GLY A 21 -7.33 -9.85 4.25
N VAL A 22 -8.60 -10.26 4.19
CA VAL A 22 -9.75 -9.35 4.24
C VAL A 22 -9.83 -8.62 5.59
N ILE A 23 -9.59 -9.32 6.71
CA ILE A 23 -9.61 -8.74 8.07
C ILE A 23 -8.35 -7.88 8.29
N ILE A 24 -7.19 -8.33 7.86
CA ILE A 24 -5.90 -7.65 8.05
C ILE A 24 -5.85 -6.35 7.25
N SER A 25 -6.51 -6.26 6.08
CA SER A 25 -6.43 -5.08 5.23
C SER A 25 -6.91 -3.77 5.91
N PRO A 26 -8.10 -3.69 6.53
CA PRO A 26 -8.50 -2.49 7.26
C PRO A 26 -7.61 -2.24 8.50
N LEU A 27 -7.21 -3.29 9.22
CA LEU A 27 -6.36 -3.19 10.40
C LEU A 27 -4.97 -2.64 10.02
N SER A 28 -4.40 -3.13 8.92
CA SER A 28 -3.12 -2.64 8.41
C SER A 28 -3.19 -1.16 8.04
N ARG A 29 -4.33 -0.67 7.54
CA ARG A 29 -4.52 0.75 7.27
C ARG A 29 -4.47 1.59 8.54
N ILE A 30 -5.16 1.15 9.60
CA ILE A 30 -5.22 1.87 10.88
C ILE A 30 -3.84 1.94 11.55
N ILE A 31 -3.06 0.86 11.49
CA ILE A 31 -1.75 0.76 12.15
C ILE A 31 -0.66 1.42 11.30
N TYR A 32 -0.65 1.14 9.98
CA TYR A 32 0.44 1.53 9.08
C TYR A 32 0.51 3.04 8.85
N TYR A 33 -0.63 3.70 8.62
CA TYR A 33 -0.65 5.14 8.33
C TYR A 33 -0.10 6.01 9.47
N PRO A 34 -0.53 5.87 10.73
CA PRO A 34 0.00 6.71 11.81
C PRO A 34 1.47 6.42 12.13
N LEU A 35 1.98 5.21 11.86
CA LEU A 35 3.38 4.86 12.10
C LEU A 35 4.33 5.47 11.06
N PHE A 36 3.91 5.51 9.78
CA PHE A 36 4.80 5.84 8.67
C PHE A 36 4.48 7.18 7.96
N LEU A 37 3.30 7.77 8.18
CA LEU A 37 2.86 9.02 7.55
C LEU A 37 2.57 10.09 8.62
N ARG A 38 3.60 10.55 9.30
CA ARG A 38 3.52 11.33 10.54
C ARG A 38 2.94 12.76 10.44
N LYS A 39 2.90 13.44 9.29
CA LYS A 39 2.47 14.87 9.21
C LYS A 39 1.68 15.27 7.97
N GLN A 40 1.84 14.60 6.85
CA GLN A 40 1.13 14.91 5.61
C GLN A 40 0.60 13.63 4.99
N THR A 41 -0.57 13.73 4.36
CA THR A 41 -1.09 12.63 3.55
C THR A 41 -0.18 12.46 2.33
N MET A 42 -0.05 11.24 1.81
CA MET A 42 0.89 10.93 0.72
C MET A 42 0.58 11.75 -0.53
N GLU A 43 -0.70 11.99 -0.83
CA GLU A 43 -1.13 12.80 -1.97
C GLU A 43 -0.59 14.24 -1.92
N LYS A 44 -0.62 14.88 -0.74
CA LYS A 44 -0.08 16.24 -0.56
C LYS A 44 1.43 16.28 -0.76
N ARG A 45 2.12 15.31 -0.15
CA ARG A 45 3.57 15.19 -0.27
C ARG A 45 4.02 14.99 -1.71
N VAL A 46 3.32 14.14 -2.47
CA VAL A 46 3.65 13.90 -3.88
C VAL A 46 3.40 15.14 -4.72
N LEU A 47 2.27 15.83 -4.51
CA LEU A 47 1.97 17.06 -5.24
C LEU A 47 2.99 18.17 -4.96
N GLU A 48 3.43 18.34 -3.70
CA GLU A 48 4.50 19.28 -3.34
C GLU A 48 5.82 18.92 -4.02
N LYS A 49 6.18 17.63 -4.04
CA LYS A 49 7.38 17.13 -4.72
C LYS A 49 7.34 17.46 -6.23
N ILE A 50 6.20 17.29 -6.88
CA ILE A 50 6.02 17.64 -8.30
C ILE A 50 6.22 19.14 -8.51
N LYS A 51 5.60 19.99 -7.68
CA LYS A 51 5.75 21.44 -7.77
C LYS A 51 7.20 21.92 -7.61
N ILE A 52 7.97 21.24 -6.75
CA ILE A 52 9.39 21.53 -6.56
C ILE A 52 10.22 21.05 -7.76
N THR A 53 9.91 19.86 -8.28
CA THR A 53 10.67 19.25 -9.38
C THR A 53 10.41 19.95 -10.72
N TYR A 54 9.18 20.43 -10.93
CA TYR A 54 8.74 21.06 -12.17
C TYR A 54 8.13 22.46 -11.91
N PRO A 55 8.92 23.45 -11.47
CA PRO A 55 8.40 24.76 -11.08
C PRO A 55 7.75 25.55 -12.23
N GLN A 56 8.08 25.18 -13.47
CA GLN A 56 7.51 25.78 -14.69
C GLN A 56 6.09 25.26 -15.01
N VAL A 57 5.64 24.20 -14.35
CA VAL A 57 4.33 23.58 -14.61
C VAL A 57 3.28 24.23 -13.72
N GLN A 58 2.28 24.83 -14.33
CA GLN A 58 1.14 25.34 -13.59
C GLN A 58 0.25 24.17 -13.19
N VAL A 59 0.01 24.03 -11.90
CA VAL A 59 -0.83 22.96 -11.33
C VAL A 59 -2.11 23.58 -10.80
N ASP A 60 -3.20 23.42 -11.55
CA ASP A 60 -4.52 24.02 -11.27
C ASP A 60 -5.44 23.12 -10.45
N PHE A 61 -4.89 22.06 -9.81
CA PHE A 61 -5.65 21.13 -8.98
C PHE A 61 -5.03 20.96 -7.60
N THR A 62 -5.86 20.46 -6.66
CA THR A 62 -5.44 20.15 -5.30
C THR A 62 -5.21 18.64 -5.12
N ALA A 63 -4.46 18.28 -4.09
CA ALA A 63 -4.16 16.88 -3.80
C ALA A 63 -5.43 16.06 -3.53
N GLU A 64 -6.47 16.66 -2.95
CA GLU A 64 -7.73 16.02 -2.63
C GLU A 64 -8.56 15.65 -3.87
N GLN A 65 -8.27 16.25 -5.03
CA GLN A 65 -8.97 15.98 -6.30
C GLN A 65 -8.48 14.70 -7.01
N TRP A 66 -7.48 13.99 -6.47
CA TRP A 66 -6.98 12.77 -7.09
C TRP A 66 -8.07 11.74 -7.47
N PRO A 67 -9.18 11.55 -6.74
CA PRO A 67 -10.19 10.56 -7.13
C PRO A 67 -10.91 10.95 -8.43
N ILE A 68 -11.12 12.27 -8.63
CA ILE A 68 -11.77 12.80 -9.82
C ILE A 68 -10.83 12.68 -11.02
N ILE A 69 -9.56 13.04 -10.84
CA ILE A 69 -8.51 12.87 -11.84
C ILE A 69 -8.40 11.40 -12.25
N PHE A 70 -8.36 10.49 -11.29
CA PHE A 70 -8.28 9.06 -11.56
C PHE A 70 -9.52 8.52 -12.29
N ALA A 71 -10.72 8.98 -11.93
CA ALA A 71 -11.95 8.63 -12.64
C ALA A 71 -11.91 9.10 -14.12
N HIS A 72 -11.35 10.29 -14.38
CA HIS A 72 -11.12 10.79 -15.72
C HIS A 72 -10.11 9.95 -16.50
N ILE A 73 -8.97 9.62 -15.91
CA ILE A 73 -7.97 8.71 -16.50
C ILE A 73 -8.62 7.37 -16.89
N ARG A 74 -9.42 6.80 -16.01
CA ARG A 74 -10.10 5.52 -16.28
C ARG A 74 -11.07 5.59 -17.45
N ARG A 75 -11.70 6.74 -17.66
CA ARG A 75 -12.60 6.97 -18.79
C ARG A 75 -11.86 7.15 -20.11
N GLU A 76 -10.73 7.84 -20.11
CA GLU A 76 -9.97 8.17 -21.32
C GLU A 76 -8.97 7.09 -21.72
N ASN A 77 -8.29 6.50 -20.73
CA ASN A 77 -7.23 5.53 -21.00
C ASN A 77 -7.24 4.41 -19.94
N LEU A 78 -7.95 3.34 -20.26
CA LEU A 78 -8.11 2.18 -19.38
C LEU A 78 -6.77 1.48 -19.11
N GLU A 79 -5.82 1.48 -20.06
CA GLU A 79 -4.52 0.85 -19.87
C GLU A 79 -3.69 1.58 -18.80
N ILE A 80 -3.64 2.91 -18.87
CA ILE A 80 -2.96 3.73 -17.86
C ILE A 80 -3.64 3.55 -16.51
N ALA A 81 -4.99 3.60 -16.46
CA ALA A 81 -5.73 3.38 -15.22
C ALA A 81 -5.41 2.02 -14.59
N ASN A 82 -5.34 0.96 -15.39
CA ASN A 82 -4.99 -0.39 -14.92
C ASN A 82 -3.55 -0.45 -14.37
N ASN A 83 -2.60 0.26 -14.96
CA ASN A 83 -1.22 0.33 -14.46
C ASN A 83 -1.14 1.09 -13.12
N ILE A 84 -1.93 2.15 -12.97
CA ILE A 84 -2.07 2.88 -11.70
C ILE A 84 -2.71 1.98 -10.63
N ASP A 85 -3.78 1.25 -10.97
CA ASP A 85 -4.44 0.30 -10.06
C ASP A 85 -3.50 -0.84 -9.60
N LYS A 86 -2.59 -1.31 -10.47
CA LYS A 86 -1.54 -2.27 -10.07
C LYS A 86 -0.67 -1.72 -8.95
N SER A 87 -0.23 -0.46 -9.05
CA SER A 87 0.58 0.18 -7.99
C SER A 87 -0.18 0.22 -6.66
N ARG A 88 -1.49 0.53 -6.71
CA ARG A 88 -2.37 0.49 -5.53
C ARG A 88 -2.49 -0.92 -4.95
N ALA A 89 -2.70 -1.92 -5.80
CA ALA A 89 -2.81 -3.32 -5.38
C ALA A 89 -1.52 -3.81 -4.70
N PHE A 90 -0.35 -3.50 -5.28
CA PHE A 90 0.95 -3.83 -4.67
C PHE A 90 1.16 -3.13 -3.32
N ASN A 91 0.78 -1.84 -3.19
CA ASN A 91 0.82 -1.16 -1.90
C ASN A 91 -0.03 -1.88 -0.85
N VAL A 92 -1.28 -2.25 -1.17
CA VAL A 92 -2.17 -2.96 -0.25
C VAL A 92 -1.59 -4.32 0.14
N MET A 93 -1.08 -5.08 -0.82
CA MET A 93 -0.47 -6.39 -0.60
C MET A 93 0.75 -6.28 0.34
N LEU A 94 1.68 -5.38 0.06
CA LEU A 94 2.90 -5.20 0.85
C LEU A 94 2.58 -4.71 2.28
N ARG A 95 1.59 -3.85 2.43
CA ARG A 95 1.11 -3.40 3.73
C ARG A 95 0.55 -4.56 4.57
N ASN A 96 -0.22 -5.45 3.96
CA ASN A 96 -0.75 -6.63 4.65
C ASN A 96 0.37 -7.60 5.04
N ILE A 97 1.36 -7.81 4.16
CA ILE A 97 2.56 -8.61 4.48
C ILE A 97 3.32 -7.99 5.64
N SER A 98 3.52 -6.67 5.63
CA SER A 98 4.22 -5.97 6.72
C SER A 98 3.52 -6.15 8.07
N LEU A 99 2.20 -6.10 8.12
CA LEU A 99 1.46 -6.39 9.35
C LEU A 99 1.61 -7.85 9.79
N GLY A 100 1.54 -8.80 8.85
CA GLY A 100 1.79 -10.22 9.15
C GLY A 100 3.18 -10.46 9.74
N LEU A 101 4.21 -9.83 9.17
CA LEU A 101 5.58 -9.90 9.68
C LEU A 101 5.71 -9.27 11.07
N LEU A 102 5.03 -8.16 11.33
CA LEU A 102 5.00 -7.54 12.65
C LEU A 102 4.40 -8.49 13.71
N LEU A 103 3.28 -9.12 13.39
CA LEU A 103 2.65 -10.12 14.25
C LEU A 103 3.58 -11.33 14.48
N LEU A 104 4.27 -11.79 13.42
CA LEU A 104 5.24 -12.88 13.54
C LEU A 104 6.39 -12.50 14.47
N ILE A 105 6.93 -11.28 14.37
CA ILE A 105 7.98 -10.79 15.28
C ILE A 105 7.50 -10.81 16.72
N ILE A 106 6.28 -10.31 16.98
CA ILE A 106 5.70 -10.29 18.32
C ILE A 106 5.57 -11.71 18.88
N THR A 107 5.10 -12.66 18.08
CA THR A 107 4.97 -14.07 18.51
C THR A 107 6.33 -14.71 18.77
N GLN A 108 7.35 -14.44 17.94
CA GLN A 108 8.70 -14.95 18.17
C GLN A 108 9.31 -14.38 19.46
N ILE A 109 9.14 -13.09 19.71
CA ILE A 109 9.60 -12.47 20.96
C ILE A 109 8.89 -13.09 22.17
N ALA A 110 7.57 -13.31 22.11
CA ALA A 110 6.84 -13.98 23.17
C ALA A 110 7.34 -15.42 23.43
N SER A 111 7.68 -16.16 22.36
CA SER A 111 8.24 -17.51 22.44
C SER A 111 9.62 -17.55 23.08
N LEU A 112 10.44 -16.49 22.97
CA LEU A 112 11.74 -16.40 23.65
C LEU A 112 11.63 -16.51 25.18
N PHE A 113 10.48 -16.14 25.75
CA PHE A 113 10.25 -16.23 27.20
C PHE A 113 9.71 -17.59 27.64
N GLN A 114 9.28 -18.45 26.72
CA GLN A 114 8.59 -19.71 27.01
C GLN A 114 9.39 -20.94 26.58
N ASP A 115 10.25 -20.82 25.57
CA ASP A 115 10.86 -21.97 24.91
C ASP A 115 12.39 -21.99 25.07
N ARG A 116 12.96 -23.23 25.04
CA ARG A 116 14.43 -23.46 25.16
C ARG A 116 15.18 -23.18 23.84
N ASN A 117 14.50 -23.00 22.71
CA ASN A 117 15.13 -22.82 21.40
C ASN A 117 15.36 -21.32 21.06
N LEU A 118 16.03 -20.61 21.98
CA LEU A 118 16.35 -19.18 21.85
C LEU A 118 16.97 -18.81 20.48
N LEU A 119 17.88 -19.65 19.97
CA LEU A 119 18.57 -19.38 18.70
C LEU A 119 17.61 -19.35 17.52
N LEU A 120 16.71 -20.34 17.41
CA LEU A 120 15.75 -20.44 16.30
C LEU A 120 14.79 -19.25 16.29
N HIS A 121 14.19 -18.93 17.45
CA HIS A 121 13.27 -17.81 17.58
C HIS A 121 13.95 -16.47 17.28
N SER A 122 15.21 -16.29 17.70
CA SER A 122 15.99 -15.08 17.40
C SER A 122 16.27 -14.95 15.91
N ILE A 123 16.66 -16.02 15.22
CA ILE A 123 16.92 -16.00 13.77
C ILE A 123 15.64 -15.64 13.02
N ILE A 124 14.49 -16.24 13.35
CA ILE A 124 13.22 -15.97 12.71
C ILE A 124 12.79 -14.52 12.95
N ALA A 125 12.94 -14.00 14.17
CA ALA A 125 12.60 -12.63 14.52
C ALA A 125 13.45 -11.62 13.73
N VAL A 126 14.76 -11.83 13.64
CA VAL A 126 15.68 -10.96 12.88
C VAL A 126 15.37 -11.01 11.39
N ALA A 127 15.19 -12.19 10.81
CA ALA A 127 14.83 -12.33 9.41
C ALA A 127 13.49 -11.63 9.09
N SER A 128 12.48 -11.83 9.96
CA SER A 128 11.17 -11.16 9.81
C SER A 128 11.29 -9.64 9.94
N PHE A 129 12.18 -9.14 10.79
CA PHE A 129 12.41 -7.70 10.95
C PHE A 129 13.05 -7.08 9.69
N ILE A 130 14.02 -7.74 9.08
CA ILE A 130 14.62 -7.30 7.82
C ILE A 130 13.57 -7.28 6.71
N LEU A 131 12.76 -8.33 6.60
CA LEU A 131 11.66 -8.40 5.64
C LEU A 131 10.60 -7.32 5.90
N LEU A 132 10.29 -7.01 7.16
CA LEU A 132 9.36 -5.95 7.53
C LEU A 132 9.84 -4.58 7.03
N ILE A 133 11.11 -4.24 7.23
CA ILE A 133 11.68 -2.97 6.74
C ILE A 133 11.58 -2.91 5.22
N THR A 134 11.96 -3.98 4.52
CA THR A 134 11.96 -4.05 3.06
C THR A 134 10.54 -3.92 2.49
N THR A 135 9.59 -4.70 3.00
CA THR A 135 8.19 -4.68 2.53
C THR A 135 7.51 -3.35 2.82
N THR A 136 7.79 -2.74 3.97
CA THR A 136 7.28 -1.41 4.35
C THR A 136 7.81 -0.33 3.40
N SER A 137 9.12 -0.32 3.14
CA SER A 137 9.76 0.64 2.23
C SER A 137 9.20 0.52 0.81
N GLN A 138 9.06 -0.70 0.29
CA GLN A 138 8.47 -0.93 -1.03
C GLN A 138 6.97 -0.56 -1.06
N GLY A 139 6.22 -0.84 -0.02
CA GLY A 139 4.82 -0.45 0.09
C GLY A 139 4.63 1.07 0.03
N LEU A 140 5.47 1.84 0.74
CA LEU A 140 5.46 3.30 0.66
C LEU A 140 5.82 3.81 -0.74
N ARG A 141 6.80 3.19 -1.40
CA ARG A 141 7.18 3.52 -2.78
C ARG A 141 6.02 3.31 -3.76
N PHE A 142 5.30 2.17 -3.69
CA PHE A 142 4.14 1.94 -4.54
C PHE A 142 2.99 2.89 -4.22
N HIS A 143 2.84 3.31 -2.97
CA HIS A 143 1.86 4.32 -2.58
C HIS A 143 2.21 5.69 -3.18
N GLU A 144 3.47 6.08 -3.16
CA GLU A 144 3.97 7.30 -3.82
C GLU A 144 3.77 7.25 -5.33
N LEU A 145 4.14 6.13 -5.99
CA LEU A 145 3.96 5.92 -7.42
C LEU A 145 2.49 5.98 -7.87
N PHE A 146 1.57 5.51 -7.05
CA PHE A 146 0.14 5.60 -7.32
C PHE A 146 -0.29 7.06 -7.52
N TYR A 147 0.04 7.97 -6.60
CA TYR A 147 -0.31 9.38 -6.72
C TYR A 147 0.53 10.11 -7.76
N LEU A 148 1.81 9.76 -7.87
CA LEU A 148 2.70 10.35 -8.87
C LEU A 148 2.14 10.15 -10.28
N ASN A 149 1.79 8.93 -10.64
CA ASN A 149 1.25 8.61 -11.96
C ASN A 149 -0.08 9.34 -12.24
N ILE A 150 -0.95 9.50 -11.22
CA ILE A 150 -2.21 10.25 -11.35
C ILE A 150 -1.92 11.72 -11.66
N PHE A 151 -1.04 12.36 -10.90
CA PHE A 151 -0.78 13.78 -11.03
C PHE A 151 0.06 14.11 -12.27
N GLU A 152 1.02 13.26 -12.64
CA GLU A 152 1.79 13.41 -13.88
C GLU A 152 0.89 13.30 -15.11
N PHE A 153 -0.08 12.37 -15.10
CA PHE A 153 -1.07 12.29 -16.18
C PHE A 153 -1.91 13.57 -16.25
N ALA A 154 -2.42 14.07 -15.12
CA ALA A 154 -3.21 15.29 -15.08
C ALA A 154 -2.46 16.50 -15.65
N ILE A 155 -1.17 16.59 -15.34
CA ILE A 155 -0.28 17.65 -15.81
C ILE A 155 -0.05 17.49 -17.34
N SER A 156 0.27 16.28 -17.80
CA SER A 156 0.61 16.01 -19.19
C SER A 156 -0.57 16.25 -20.14
N THR A 157 -1.80 16.03 -19.67
CA THR A 157 -3.03 16.22 -20.44
C THR A 157 -3.63 17.62 -20.32
N GLN A 158 -3.00 18.50 -19.50
CA GLN A 158 -3.53 19.85 -19.20
C GLN A 158 -5.03 19.82 -18.88
N LEU A 159 -5.44 18.83 -18.06
CA LEU A 159 -6.83 18.61 -17.70
C LEU A 159 -7.45 19.92 -17.19
N PRO A 160 -8.44 20.51 -17.90
CA PRO A 160 -9.15 21.68 -17.41
C PRO A 160 -10.07 21.24 -16.27
N LEU A 161 -9.52 21.14 -15.05
CA LEU A 161 -10.28 20.83 -13.85
C LEU A 161 -11.05 22.07 -13.36
N THR A 162 -11.84 22.67 -14.24
CA THR A 162 -12.92 23.57 -13.83
C THR A 162 -14.03 22.76 -13.16
N ILE A 163 -13.71 22.11 -12.05
CA ILE A 163 -14.69 21.44 -11.21
C ILE A 163 -15.03 22.42 -10.09
N PRO A 164 -16.30 22.85 -9.97
CA PRO A 164 -16.72 23.66 -8.84
C PRO A 164 -16.37 22.89 -7.55
N SER A 165 -15.70 23.58 -6.63
CA SER A 165 -15.40 23.02 -5.32
C SER A 165 -16.69 22.42 -4.73
N PRO A 166 -16.68 21.16 -4.25
CA PRO A 166 -17.85 20.61 -3.60
C PRO A 166 -18.23 21.53 -2.42
N LYS A 167 -19.40 22.14 -2.48
CA LYS A 167 -19.97 22.80 -1.30
C LYS A 167 -20.13 21.71 -0.25
N ILE A 168 -19.31 21.76 0.78
CA ILE A 168 -19.48 20.95 1.98
C ILE A 168 -20.80 21.41 2.60
N ILE A 169 -21.83 20.56 2.50
CA ILE A 169 -23.11 20.68 3.20
C ILE A 169 -22.93 20.03 4.57
#